data_be221949d2b35ef33b7ed07e81c5e7c4
#
_entry.id   be221949d2b35ef33b7ed07e81c5e7c4
#
_cell.length_a   1.000
_cell.length_b   1.000
_cell.length_c   1.000
_cell.angle_alpha   90.00
_cell.angle_beta   90.00
_cell.angle_gamma   90.00
#
_symmetry.space_group_name_H-M   'P 1'
#
loop_
_entity.id
_entity.type
_entity.pdbx_description
1 polymer ?
#
loop_
_entity_poly.entity_id
_entity_poly.type
_entity_poly.pdbx_seq_one_letter_code
_entity_poly.pdbx_strand_id
1 'polypeptide(L)'
;MLEVALTLIDTWCKENNYIISGYYQANERSKDSRVNQVAEKVASRISDNFSEAAIVMVDNSRLTVSCFEPIVNIYDHHENKWKHRDVTVDSFEDWNEAQKITSALLESRCYENLIDFDNHLDDLRNDWTNPVINKSVLDLC
;
A
#
# COMPACT_ATOMS: atom_id res chain seq x y z
N MET A 1 6.74 4.94 -17.06
CA MET A 1 5.62 4.65 -16.13
C MET A 1 5.93 5.13 -14.71
N LEU A 2 6.87 4.52 -13.98
CA LEU A 2 7.16 4.87 -12.58
C LEU A 2 7.43 6.37 -12.34
N GLU A 3 8.24 7.02 -13.17
CA GLU A 3 8.56 8.46 -13.04
C GLU A 3 7.31 9.33 -13.23
N VAL A 4 6.41 8.96 -14.13
CA VAL A 4 5.14 9.67 -14.34
C VAL A 4 4.25 9.50 -13.12
N ALA A 5 4.09 8.27 -12.61
CA ALA A 5 3.32 7.99 -11.42
C ALA A 5 3.85 8.76 -10.21
N LEU A 6 5.15 8.71 -9.93
CA LEU A 6 5.76 9.45 -8.82
C LEU A 6 5.54 10.96 -8.95
N THR A 7 5.64 11.51 -10.15
CA THR A 7 5.41 12.95 -10.37
C THR A 7 3.96 13.34 -10.08
N LEU A 8 3.00 12.55 -10.57
CA LEU A 8 1.58 12.82 -10.34
C LEU A 8 1.19 12.68 -8.86
N ILE A 9 1.68 11.62 -8.20
CA ILE A 9 1.43 11.39 -6.77
C ILE A 9 2.07 12.50 -5.92
N ASP A 10 3.31 12.89 -6.22
CA ASP A 10 4.01 13.95 -5.48
C ASP A 10 3.28 15.30 -5.63
N THR A 11 2.81 15.62 -6.84
CA THR A 11 2.01 16.82 -7.08
C THR A 11 0.71 16.80 -6.28
N TRP A 12 -0.03 15.69 -6.35
CA TRP A 12 -1.27 15.53 -5.59
C TRP A 12 -1.03 15.61 -4.07
N CYS A 13 0.02 14.96 -3.57
CA CYS A 13 0.39 15.02 -2.16
C CYS A 13 0.67 16.45 -1.71
N LYS A 14 1.43 17.23 -2.49
CA LYS A 14 1.73 18.64 -2.20
C LYS A 14 0.47 19.50 -2.14
N GLU A 15 -0.45 19.30 -3.09
CA GLU A 15 -1.72 20.04 -3.14
C GLU A 15 -2.64 19.72 -1.95
N ASN A 16 -2.54 18.52 -1.40
CA ASN A 16 -3.36 18.03 -0.29
C ASN A 16 -2.64 18.01 1.07
N ASN A 17 -1.43 18.58 1.18
CA ASN A 17 -0.61 18.62 2.39
C ASN A 17 -0.21 17.21 2.89
N TYR A 18 0.06 16.30 1.97
CA TYR A 18 0.62 14.96 2.24
C TYR A 18 2.06 14.86 1.75
N ILE A 19 2.73 13.83 2.20
CA ILE A 19 4.04 13.38 1.69
C ILE A 19 3.95 11.91 1.29
N ILE A 20 4.77 11.49 0.34
CA ILE A 20 4.92 10.07 0.04
C ILE A 20 5.75 9.45 1.15
N SER A 21 5.13 8.60 1.98
CA SER A 21 5.76 8.01 3.16
C SER A 21 6.32 6.60 2.94
N GLY A 22 6.10 6.00 1.78
CA GLY A 22 6.60 4.66 1.51
C GLY A 22 6.06 4.04 0.24
N TYR A 23 6.37 2.77 0.08
CA TYR A 23 5.99 1.97 -1.08
C TYR A 23 5.40 0.64 -0.62
N TYR A 24 4.28 0.23 -1.20
CA TYR A 24 3.73 -1.10 -0.96
C TYR A 24 3.75 -1.95 -2.23
N GLN A 25 3.87 -3.26 -2.05
CA GLN A 25 3.87 -4.23 -3.14
C GLN A 25 3.29 -5.57 -2.70
N ALA A 26 2.56 -6.22 -3.61
CA ALA A 26 2.26 -7.64 -3.57
C ALA A 26 2.98 -8.33 -4.72
N ASN A 27 3.65 -9.45 -4.47
CA ASN A 27 4.28 -10.23 -5.52
C ASN A 27 3.24 -11.11 -6.24
N GLU A 28 3.47 -11.39 -7.53
CA GLU A 28 2.59 -12.25 -8.34
C GLU A 28 2.44 -13.66 -7.75
N ARG A 29 3.54 -14.20 -7.22
CA ARG A 29 3.53 -15.53 -6.60
C ARG A 29 3.02 -15.46 -5.17
N SER A 30 1.92 -16.14 -4.87
CA SER A 30 1.26 -16.10 -3.56
C SER A 30 2.15 -16.48 -2.37
N LYS A 31 3.19 -17.30 -2.58
CA LYS A 31 4.13 -17.71 -1.53
C LYS A 31 5.41 -16.87 -1.46
N ASP A 32 5.53 -15.83 -2.25
CA ASP A 32 6.71 -14.96 -2.28
C ASP A 32 6.35 -13.56 -1.78
N SER A 33 6.65 -13.28 -0.52
CA SER A 33 6.47 -11.97 0.12
C SER A 33 7.81 -11.20 0.29
N ARG A 34 8.88 -11.62 -0.41
CA ARG A 34 10.20 -10.98 -0.30
C ARG A 34 10.24 -9.65 -1.04
N VAL A 35 10.95 -8.70 -0.46
CA VAL A 35 11.30 -7.45 -1.13
C VAL A 35 12.20 -7.75 -2.32
N ASN A 36 11.88 -7.21 -3.48
CA ASN A 36 12.69 -7.33 -4.69
C ASN A 36 13.47 -6.02 -4.96
N GLN A 37 14.41 -6.07 -5.89
CA GLN A 37 15.24 -4.91 -6.24
C GLN A 37 14.44 -3.70 -6.75
N VAL A 38 13.26 -3.92 -7.35
CA VAL A 38 12.40 -2.83 -7.82
C VAL A 38 11.80 -2.11 -6.62
N ALA A 39 11.24 -2.84 -5.66
CA ALA A 39 10.70 -2.26 -4.43
C ALA A 39 11.77 -1.47 -3.67
N GLU A 40 12.99 -2.02 -3.52
CA GLU A 40 14.10 -1.32 -2.86
C GLU A 40 14.48 -0.03 -3.59
N LYS A 41 14.56 -0.03 -4.93
CA LYS A 41 14.88 1.17 -5.71
C LYS A 41 13.81 2.25 -5.59
N VAL A 42 12.54 1.86 -5.66
CA VAL A 42 11.42 2.80 -5.52
C VAL A 42 11.42 3.42 -4.13
N ALA A 43 11.49 2.59 -3.10
CA ALA A 43 11.47 3.03 -1.72
C ALA A 43 12.70 3.88 -1.36
N SER A 44 13.90 3.54 -1.90
CA SER A 44 15.10 4.36 -1.71
C SER A 44 14.93 5.75 -2.33
N ARG A 45 14.26 5.85 -3.49
CA ARG A 45 13.92 7.14 -4.09
C ARG A 45 12.99 7.98 -3.22
N ILE A 46 12.05 7.32 -2.53
CA ILE A 46 11.17 7.97 -1.56
C ILE A 46 11.94 8.40 -0.33
N SER A 47 12.85 7.54 0.18
CA SER A 47 13.65 7.83 1.37
C SER A 47 14.62 9.01 1.19
N ASP A 48 15.00 9.37 -0.02
CA ASP A 48 15.77 10.58 -0.32
C ASP A 48 15.03 11.87 0.11
N ASN A 49 13.69 11.84 0.14
CA ASN A 49 12.84 12.97 0.52
C ASN A 49 12.19 12.80 1.91
N PHE A 50 12.03 11.57 2.37
CA PHE A 50 11.42 11.24 3.66
C PHE A 50 12.20 10.10 4.33
N SER A 51 13.03 10.43 5.30
CA SER A 51 13.96 9.52 5.97
C SER A 51 13.30 8.33 6.68
N GLU A 52 12.03 8.47 7.07
CA GLU A 52 11.24 7.42 7.73
C GLU A 52 10.40 6.58 6.75
N ALA A 53 10.78 6.61 5.46
CA ALA A 53 10.08 5.83 4.45
C ALA A 53 10.12 4.34 4.75
N ALA A 54 9.00 3.66 4.48
CA ALA A 54 8.85 2.23 4.70
C ALA A 54 8.53 1.48 3.41
N ILE A 55 8.92 0.19 3.36
CA ILE A 55 8.38 -0.76 2.39
C ILE A 55 7.35 -1.63 3.09
N VAL A 56 6.17 -1.76 2.49
CA VAL A 56 5.09 -2.63 2.96
C VAL A 56 4.88 -3.76 1.94
N MET A 57 5.29 -4.97 2.30
CA MET A 57 5.09 -6.14 1.44
C MET A 57 3.84 -6.90 1.88
N VAL A 58 2.92 -7.09 0.95
CA VAL A 58 1.73 -7.92 1.19
C VAL A 58 2.12 -9.40 1.17
N ASP A 59 1.76 -10.14 2.21
CA ASP A 59 1.88 -11.57 2.26
C ASP A 59 0.58 -12.22 1.76
N ASN A 60 0.55 -12.53 0.47
CA ASN A 60 -0.62 -13.12 -0.18
C ASN A 60 -1.05 -14.46 0.44
N SER A 61 -0.14 -15.18 1.11
CA SER A 61 -0.47 -16.46 1.76
C SER A 61 -1.34 -16.28 3.01
N ARG A 62 -1.32 -15.08 3.61
CA ARG A 62 -2.14 -14.73 4.78
C ARG A 62 -3.42 -14.00 4.41
N LEU A 63 -3.57 -13.58 3.14
CA LEU A 63 -4.75 -12.87 2.67
C LEU A 63 -5.95 -13.83 2.60
N THR A 64 -6.78 -13.79 3.62
CA THR A 64 -8.02 -14.57 3.73
C THR A 64 -9.17 -13.64 4.13
N VAL A 65 -10.41 -14.04 3.86
CA VAL A 65 -11.59 -13.25 4.27
C VAL A 65 -11.62 -13.02 5.77
N SER A 66 -11.14 -13.97 6.56
CA SER A 66 -11.15 -13.85 8.02
C SER A 66 -10.00 -13.02 8.61
N CYS A 67 -8.92 -12.81 7.87
CA CYS A 67 -7.77 -11.96 8.25
C CYS A 67 -7.33 -12.07 9.72
N PHE A 68 -7.04 -13.29 10.19
CA PHE A 68 -6.71 -13.54 11.63
C PHE A 68 -5.37 -12.93 12.07
N GLU A 69 -4.47 -12.68 11.12
CA GLU A 69 -3.13 -12.13 11.35
C GLU A 69 -2.86 -10.98 10.40
N PRO A 70 -1.97 -10.05 10.76
CA PRO A 70 -1.52 -9.02 9.83
C PRO A 70 -0.97 -9.62 8.53
N ILE A 71 -1.45 -9.12 7.41
CA ILE A 71 -1.10 -9.61 6.06
C ILE A 71 0.09 -8.87 5.46
N VAL A 72 0.76 -8.03 6.24
CA VAL A 72 1.85 -7.17 5.76
C VAL A 72 3.14 -7.45 6.51
N ASN A 73 4.25 -7.36 5.78
CA ASN A 73 5.58 -7.31 6.32
C ASN A 73 6.14 -5.90 6.07
N ILE A 74 6.62 -5.23 7.12
CA ILE A 74 7.13 -3.87 7.02
C ILE A 74 8.66 -3.90 7.08
N TYR A 75 9.29 -3.06 6.26
CA TYR A 75 10.73 -2.87 6.25
C TYR A 75 11.04 -1.39 6.40
N ASP A 76 11.87 -1.07 7.37
CA ASP A 76 12.36 0.28 7.64
C ASP A 76 13.77 0.47 7.06
N HIS A 77 14.09 1.69 6.67
CA HIS A 77 15.40 2.05 6.13
C HIS A 77 16.37 2.42 7.25
N HIS A 78 17.40 1.58 7.48
CA HIS A 78 18.46 1.82 8.47
C HIS A 78 19.83 1.54 7.86
N GLU A 79 20.76 2.50 8.01
CA GLU A 79 22.16 2.34 7.58
C GLU A 79 22.28 1.88 6.11
N ASN A 80 21.49 2.49 5.22
CA ASN A 80 21.41 2.15 3.79
C ASN A 80 20.95 0.71 3.50
N LYS A 81 20.19 0.10 4.40
CA LYS A 81 19.60 -1.23 4.22
C LYS A 81 18.15 -1.24 4.68
N TRP A 82 17.35 -2.01 3.97
CA TRP A 82 15.97 -2.30 4.37
C TRP A 82 15.98 -3.44 5.36
N LYS A 83 15.55 -3.18 6.61
CA LYS A 83 15.48 -4.16 7.69
C LYS A 83 14.02 -4.48 8.00
N HIS A 84 13.69 -5.76 8.10
CA HIS A 84 12.35 -6.21 8.48
C HIS A 84 12.02 -5.70 9.88
N ARG A 85 10.79 -5.18 10.03
CA ARG A 85 10.18 -4.85 11.32
C ARG A 85 9.05 -5.83 11.59
N ASP A 86 9.06 -6.47 12.75
CA ASP A 86 7.97 -7.35 13.15
C ASP A 86 6.66 -6.58 13.29
N VAL A 87 5.63 -7.05 12.61
CA VAL A 87 4.26 -6.52 12.70
C VAL A 87 3.40 -7.56 13.41
N THR A 88 2.93 -7.20 14.59
CA THR A 88 2.03 -8.02 15.39
C THR A 88 0.65 -7.36 15.46
N VAL A 89 -0.31 -8.07 16.03
CA VAL A 89 -1.65 -7.54 16.31
C VAL A 89 -1.58 -6.25 17.15
N ASP A 90 -0.63 -6.17 18.08
CA ASP A 90 -0.40 -5.00 18.95
C ASP A 90 0.15 -3.78 18.19
N SER A 91 0.53 -3.95 16.92
CA SER A 91 0.93 -2.84 16.05
C SER A 91 -0.25 -2.03 15.51
N PHE A 92 -1.47 -2.47 15.75
CA PHE A 92 -2.71 -1.80 15.33
C PHE A 92 -3.40 -1.18 16.54
N GLU A 93 -4.01 -0.02 16.36
CA GLU A 93 -4.78 0.67 17.40
C GLU A 93 -6.01 -0.17 17.79
N ASP A 94 -6.76 -0.68 16.82
CA ASP A 94 -7.84 -1.65 17.02
C ASP A 94 -7.78 -2.75 15.96
N TRP A 95 -7.17 -3.89 16.32
CA TRP A 95 -7.06 -5.03 15.41
C TRP A 95 -8.43 -5.64 15.07
N ASN A 96 -9.36 -5.71 16.04
CA ASN A 96 -10.66 -6.31 15.81
C ASN A 96 -11.48 -5.49 14.81
N GLU A 97 -11.39 -4.17 14.88
CA GLU A 97 -12.05 -3.28 13.94
C GLU A 97 -11.38 -3.36 12.55
N ALA A 98 -10.07 -3.29 12.48
CA ALA A 98 -9.31 -3.45 11.24
C ALA A 98 -9.64 -4.78 10.53
N GLN A 99 -9.77 -5.87 11.30
CA GLN A 99 -10.17 -7.18 10.78
C GLN A 99 -11.58 -7.17 10.19
N LYS A 100 -12.55 -6.59 10.90
CA LYS A 100 -13.96 -6.49 10.43
C LYS A 100 -14.05 -5.66 9.14
N ILE A 101 -13.40 -4.50 9.10
CA ILE A 101 -13.38 -3.61 7.94
C ILE A 101 -12.75 -4.34 6.75
N THR A 102 -11.59 -4.96 6.94
CA THR A 102 -10.91 -5.71 5.88
C THR A 102 -11.78 -6.84 5.34
N SER A 103 -12.42 -7.62 6.23
CA SER A 103 -13.32 -8.70 5.83
C SER A 103 -14.52 -8.18 5.02
N ALA A 104 -15.15 -7.09 5.47
CA ALA A 104 -16.28 -6.48 4.77
C ALA A 104 -15.88 -5.95 3.37
N LEU A 105 -14.70 -5.32 3.25
CA LEU A 105 -14.19 -4.83 1.97
C LEU A 105 -13.86 -5.98 1.00
N LEU A 106 -13.32 -7.09 1.49
CA LEU A 106 -13.06 -8.29 0.67
C LEU A 106 -14.36 -8.96 0.23
N GLU A 107 -15.34 -9.11 1.13
CA GLU A 107 -16.64 -9.70 0.82
C GLU A 107 -17.44 -8.87 -0.18
N SER A 108 -17.40 -7.54 -0.07
CA SER A 108 -18.06 -6.62 -1.00
C SER A 108 -17.39 -6.58 -2.37
N ARG A 109 -16.18 -7.09 -2.51
CA ARG A 109 -15.36 -7.09 -3.73
C ARG A 109 -15.16 -5.68 -4.30
N CYS A 110 -15.17 -4.65 -3.46
CA CYS A 110 -15.01 -3.26 -3.92
C CYS A 110 -13.67 -3.01 -4.64
N TYR A 111 -12.66 -3.84 -4.37
CA TYR A 111 -11.36 -3.81 -5.03
C TYR A 111 -11.44 -4.06 -6.55
N GLU A 112 -12.51 -4.69 -7.07
CA GLU A 112 -12.71 -4.88 -8.51
C GLU A 112 -12.93 -3.56 -9.26
N ASN A 113 -13.30 -2.51 -8.55
CA ASN A 113 -13.48 -1.17 -9.11
C ASN A 113 -12.23 -0.30 -8.99
N LEU A 114 -11.11 -0.87 -8.50
CA LEU A 114 -9.86 -0.13 -8.36
C LEU A 114 -9.31 0.25 -9.73
N ILE A 115 -9.03 1.54 -9.88
CA ILE A 115 -8.37 2.11 -11.05
C ILE A 115 -6.88 2.23 -10.71
N ASP A 116 -6.03 1.53 -11.45
CA ASP A 116 -4.59 1.67 -11.35
C ASP A 116 -4.04 2.73 -12.31
N PHE A 117 -2.73 2.96 -12.25
CA PHE A 117 -2.09 3.94 -13.12
C PHE A 117 -2.10 3.55 -14.60
N ASP A 118 -2.08 2.27 -14.94
CA ASP A 118 -2.15 1.82 -16.33
C ASP A 118 -3.54 2.13 -16.90
N ASN A 119 -4.61 1.85 -16.15
CA ASN A 119 -5.97 2.22 -16.53
C ASN A 119 -6.12 3.73 -16.73
N HIS A 120 -5.52 4.55 -15.84
CA HIS A 120 -5.56 6.01 -15.98
C HIS A 120 -4.79 6.50 -17.21
N LEU A 121 -3.63 5.92 -17.51
CA LEU A 121 -2.84 6.32 -18.67
C LEU A 121 -3.45 5.86 -20.00
N ASP A 122 -4.20 4.77 -19.99
CA ASP A 122 -4.98 4.31 -21.15
C ASP A 122 -6.19 5.21 -21.40
N ASP A 123 -6.84 5.68 -20.35
CA ASP A 123 -7.96 6.60 -20.41
C ASP A 123 -7.94 7.58 -19.24
N LEU A 124 -7.57 8.83 -19.49
CA LEU A 124 -7.46 9.88 -18.47
C LEU A 124 -8.76 10.20 -17.73
N ARG A 125 -9.91 9.69 -18.19
CA ARG A 125 -11.18 9.79 -17.47
C ARG A 125 -11.25 8.87 -16.26
N ASN A 126 -10.43 7.83 -16.23
CA ASN A 126 -10.27 6.96 -15.08
C ASN A 126 -9.48 7.69 -13.98
N ASP A 127 -10.14 7.96 -12.86
CA ASP A 127 -9.52 8.69 -11.75
C ASP A 127 -8.70 7.74 -10.86
N TRP A 128 -7.38 7.80 -10.99
CA TRP A 128 -6.44 6.99 -10.19
C TRP A 128 -6.47 7.29 -8.68
N THR A 129 -7.07 8.40 -8.26
CA THR A 129 -7.24 8.72 -6.83
C THR A 129 -8.33 7.88 -6.16
N ASN A 130 -9.14 7.17 -6.95
CA ASN A 130 -10.15 6.23 -6.48
C ASN A 130 -11.10 6.79 -5.40
N PRO A 131 -11.76 7.93 -5.61
CA PRO A 131 -12.58 8.60 -4.59
C PRO A 131 -13.74 7.73 -4.10
N VAL A 132 -14.30 6.87 -4.96
CA VAL A 132 -15.41 5.97 -4.61
C VAL A 132 -14.95 4.90 -3.63
N ILE A 133 -13.78 4.29 -3.87
CA ILE A 133 -13.20 3.28 -2.98
C ILE A 133 -12.80 3.93 -1.64
N ASN A 134 -12.13 5.08 -1.70
CA ASN A 134 -11.75 5.81 -0.50
C ASN A 134 -12.97 6.15 0.37
N LYS A 135 -14.08 6.55 -0.25
CA LYS A 135 -15.34 6.78 0.49
C LYS A 135 -15.86 5.48 1.12
N SER A 136 -15.85 4.37 0.38
CA SER A 136 -16.29 3.07 0.94
C SER A 136 -15.46 2.62 2.14
N VAL A 137 -14.15 2.91 2.13
CA VAL A 137 -13.28 2.65 3.29
C VAL A 137 -13.65 3.56 4.46
N LEU A 138 -13.79 4.87 4.21
CA LEU A 138 -14.12 5.85 5.25
C LEU A 138 -15.51 5.63 5.87
N ASP A 139 -16.47 5.13 5.10
CA ASP A 139 -17.82 4.83 5.61
C ASP A 139 -17.84 3.61 6.56
N LEU A 140 -16.74 2.83 6.62
CA LEU A 140 -16.57 1.68 7.50
C LEU A 140 -15.65 1.98 8.71
N CYS A 141 -14.86 3.07 8.66
CA CYS A 141 -14.05 3.57 9.77
C CYS A 141 -14.84 4.60 10.58
#